data_1d70a759955e3c7bb12c1a64ee40e2df
#
_entry.id   1d70a759955e3c7bb12c1a64ee40e2df
#
_cell.length_a   1.000
_cell.length_b   1.000
_cell.length_c   1.000
_cell.angle_alpha   90.00
_cell.angle_beta   90.00
_cell.angle_gamma   90.00
#
_symmetry.space_group_name_H-M   'P 1'
#
loop_
_entity.id
_entity.type
_entity.pdbx_description
1 polymer ?
#
loop_
_entity_poly.entity_id
_entity_poly.type
_entity_poly.pdbx_seq_one_letter_code
_entity_poly.pdbx_strand_id
1 'polypeptide(L)'
;MAEGNIQKDQKYLVKSAFLNLAGTALKVIAPVLMIVVARVFDKALFGVYVSTQLWVLTMSRVAVLGLDKGLHRYIPQNIVQGRDRYEGIMESVKRTVLFSAILTAGVLIAAHFGLHRLSSGLAMLSSTEISIYILSLVPWSILHIFAGASEGNRHPQYKIFINDFAVSACAPVIGLVLFYASFPQTLALPVGLFVANCLGVVCYIFLVRKQFPEMPWRPKKPLSKDLLNYSIPLGFSEVVTSFLLRMDLWMVLALIGPEAAGIYAVMVTISNGLKTIRQSYNPILLPVVAGMSPERLKTDLKPVFSYCVSMVTLIQLGIGFFIVLFPEQTMMIAGKSFITEENPVAVLGILMIGNLINGMFGLAGPVINGLGRSKFMLLMNAVSLVFAIALNYLLIPHLGIAGAALSSMSYQILQVVWMNIYVYRMIGFWPYSWTLWVQGIWIILLTVLYVVLNNGYNPSLLLKGVFYGIAILLILSTFYFQGLSGKKPKKKRKSPN
;
A
#
# COMPACT_ATOMS: atom_id res chain seq x y z
N MET A 1 31.15 -21.73 -15.08
CA MET A 1 30.39 -21.48 -13.81
C MET A 1 29.64 -20.15 -13.81
N ALA A 2 30.12 -19.07 -14.43
CA ALA A 2 29.43 -17.76 -14.45
C ALA A 2 28.12 -17.77 -15.26
N GLU A 3 28.07 -18.39 -16.43
CA GLU A 3 26.85 -18.44 -17.27
C GLU A 3 25.68 -19.22 -16.62
N GLY A 4 25.98 -20.29 -15.89
CA GLY A 4 24.95 -21.07 -15.18
C GLY A 4 24.31 -20.30 -14.01
N ASN A 5 25.02 -19.35 -13.41
CA ASN A 5 24.48 -18.46 -12.37
C ASN A 5 23.60 -17.36 -12.98
N ILE A 6 23.98 -16.79 -14.12
CA ILE A 6 23.20 -15.76 -14.82
C ILE A 6 21.84 -16.30 -15.26
N GLN A 7 21.80 -17.52 -15.83
CA GLN A 7 20.53 -18.17 -16.21
C GLN A 7 19.63 -18.49 -15.00
N LYS A 8 20.22 -18.93 -13.89
CA LYS A 8 19.45 -19.16 -12.64
C LYS A 8 18.88 -17.87 -12.08
N ASP A 9 19.65 -16.79 -12.10
CA ASP A 9 19.18 -15.46 -11.63
C ASP A 9 18.10 -14.88 -12.56
N GLN A 10 18.22 -15.03 -13.86
CA GLN A 10 17.17 -14.65 -14.83
C GLN A 10 15.87 -15.45 -14.61
N LYS A 11 15.96 -16.76 -14.44
CA LYS A 11 14.80 -17.62 -14.16
C LYS A 11 14.13 -17.26 -12.83
N TYR A 12 14.93 -16.92 -11.82
CA TYR A 12 14.43 -16.42 -10.52
C TYR A 12 13.70 -15.09 -10.69
N LEU A 13 14.25 -14.14 -11.43
CA LEU A 13 13.64 -12.82 -11.68
C LEU A 13 12.29 -12.93 -12.40
N VAL A 14 12.22 -13.76 -13.46
CA VAL A 14 10.97 -14.01 -14.20
C VAL A 14 9.92 -14.68 -13.31
N LYS A 15 10.32 -15.70 -12.55
CA LYS A 15 9.43 -16.38 -11.60
C LYS A 15 8.93 -15.42 -10.51
N SER A 16 9.81 -14.58 -9.97
CA SER A 16 9.44 -13.59 -8.93
C SER A 16 8.53 -12.50 -9.48
N ALA A 17 8.73 -12.05 -10.73
CA ALA A 17 7.85 -11.10 -11.40
C ALA A 17 6.43 -11.69 -11.59
N PHE A 18 6.34 -12.94 -12.07
CA PHE A 18 5.06 -13.63 -12.22
C PHE A 18 4.34 -13.83 -10.87
N LEU A 19 5.07 -14.25 -9.84
CA LEU A 19 4.53 -14.41 -8.47
C LEU A 19 4.05 -13.08 -7.89
N ASN A 20 4.76 -11.99 -8.16
CA ASN A 20 4.34 -10.65 -7.72
C ASN A 20 3.06 -10.19 -8.44
N LEU A 21 2.90 -10.49 -9.73
CA LEU A 21 1.67 -10.20 -10.48
C LEU A 21 0.49 -11.03 -9.97
N ALA A 22 0.66 -12.33 -9.77
CA ALA A 22 -0.34 -13.20 -9.18
C ALA A 22 -0.68 -12.77 -7.75
N GLY A 23 0.33 -12.40 -6.95
CA GLY A 23 0.16 -11.85 -5.61
C GLY A 23 -0.61 -10.53 -5.58
N THR A 24 -0.43 -9.68 -6.59
CA THR A 24 -1.20 -8.43 -6.71
C THR A 24 -2.69 -8.72 -6.97
N ALA A 25 -3.01 -9.73 -7.77
CA ALA A 25 -4.39 -10.17 -7.96
C ALA A 25 -5.01 -10.70 -6.64
N LEU A 26 -4.26 -11.49 -5.88
CA LEU A 26 -4.70 -11.98 -4.57
C LEU A 26 -4.93 -10.86 -3.55
N LYS A 27 -4.17 -9.76 -3.62
CA LYS A 27 -4.35 -8.58 -2.74
C LYS A 27 -5.71 -7.89 -2.91
N VAL A 28 -6.40 -8.10 -4.03
CA VAL A 28 -7.75 -7.53 -4.24
C VAL A 28 -8.80 -8.24 -3.38
N ILE A 29 -8.56 -9.49 -2.97
CA ILE A 29 -9.50 -10.27 -2.17
C ILE A 29 -9.72 -9.64 -0.79
N ALA A 30 -8.67 -9.16 -0.13
CA ALA A 30 -8.78 -8.56 1.19
C ALA A 30 -9.66 -7.29 1.21
N PRO A 31 -9.51 -6.30 0.30
CA PRO A 31 -10.45 -5.19 0.17
C PRO A 31 -11.89 -5.62 -0.08
N VAL A 32 -12.13 -6.65 -0.90
CA VAL A 32 -13.48 -7.19 -1.13
C VAL A 32 -14.07 -7.76 0.15
N LEU A 33 -13.30 -8.55 0.90
CA LEU A 33 -13.75 -9.06 2.20
C LEU A 33 -14.01 -7.94 3.22
N MET A 34 -13.21 -6.89 3.21
CA MET A 34 -13.43 -5.71 4.04
C MET A 34 -14.75 -5.00 3.71
N ILE A 35 -15.13 -4.95 2.44
CA ILE A 35 -16.44 -4.43 2.01
C ILE A 35 -17.57 -5.33 2.53
N VAL A 36 -17.39 -6.66 2.53
CA VAL A 36 -18.37 -7.59 3.11
C VAL A 36 -18.51 -7.36 4.62
N VAL A 37 -17.40 -7.16 5.34
CA VAL A 37 -17.42 -6.80 6.77
C VAL A 37 -18.18 -5.49 6.99
N ALA A 38 -17.93 -4.47 6.18
CA ALA A 38 -18.64 -3.20 6.26
C ALA A 38 -20.16 -3.33 6.09
N ARG A 39 -20.65 -4.35 5.35
CA ARG A 39 -22.09 -4.62 5.20
C ARG A 39 -22.74 -5.27 6.42
N VAL A 40 -21.95 -6.06 7.16
CA VAL A 40 -22.46 -6.89 8.26
C VAL A 40 -22.37 -6.15 9.59
N PHE A 41 -21.28 -5.41 9.79
CA PHE A 41 -21.04 -4.66 11.01
C PHE A 41 -21.56 -3.22 10.91
N ASP A 42 -21.82 -2.62 12.06
CA ASP A 42 -22.16 -1.21 12.14
C ASP A 42 -21.01 -0.31 11.64
N LYS A 43 -21.35 0.85 11.04
CA LYS A 43 -20.38 1.80 10.50
C LYS A 43 -19.32 2.24 11.50
N ALA A 44 -19.77 2.52 12.74
CA ALA A 44 -18.88 2.96 13.79
C ALA A 44 -17.89 1.84 14.19
N LEU A 45 -18.37 0.61 14.37
CA LEU A 45 -17.51 -0.55 14.66
C LEU A 45 -16.54 -0.82 13.52
N PHE A 46 -16.99 -0.72 12.27
CA PHE A 46 -16.14 -0.86 11.11
C PHE A 46 -15.05 0.22 11.05
N GLY A 47 -15.42 1.48 11.29
CA GLY A 47 -14.48 2.61 11.32
C GLY A 47 -13.39 2.44 12.37
N VAL A 48 -13.77 2.05 13.58
CA VAL A 48 -12.83 1.77 14.67
C VAL A 48 -11.94 0.56 14.32
N TYR A 49 -12.52 -0.51 13.78
CA TYR A 49 -11.74 -1.69 13.36
C TYR A 49 -10.66 -1.34 12.35
N VAL A 50 -11.01 -0.67 11.26
CA VAL A 50 -10.04 -0.30 10.22
C VAL A 50 -8.96 0.63 10.77
N SER A 51 -9.37 1.65 11.54
CA SER A 51 -8.44 2.61 12.13
C SER A 51 -7.46 1.95 13.09
N THR A 52 -7.96 1.07 13.97
CA THR A 52 -7.14 0.36 14.95
C THR A 52 -6.24 -0.68 14.30
N GLN A 53 -6.73 -1.42 13.29
CA GLN A 53 -5.92 -2.34 12.50
C GLN A 53 -4.74 -1.61 11.83
N LEU A 54 -4.99 -0.47 11.23
CA LEU A 54 -3.94 0.35 10.59
C LEU A 54 -2.97 0.93 11.62
N TRP A 55 -3.46 1.24 12.83
CA TRP A 55 -2.62 1.67 13.93
C TRP A 55 -1.68 0.55 14.39
N VAL A 56 -2.20 -0.66 14.64
CA VAL A 56 -1.40 -1.86 14.98
C VAL A 56 -0.35 -2.14 13.90
N LEU A 57 -0.73 -2.07 12.63
CA LEU A 57 0.19 -2.24 11.51
C LEU A 57 1.33 -1.20 11.53
N THR A 58 1.02 0.06 11.83
CA THR A 58 2.01 1.14 11.86
C THR A 58 2.94 1.01 13.06
N MET A 59 2.41 0.69 14.23
CA MET A 59 3.20 0.45 15.44
C MET A 59 4.07 -0.81 15.31
N SER A 60 3.62 -1.82 14.57
CA SER A 60 4.47 -2.98 14.25
C SER A 60 5.71 -2.57 13.44
N ARG A 61 5.62 -1.57 12.56
CA ARG A 61 6.78 -1.02 11.84
C ARG A 61 7.76 -0.31 12.78
N VAL A 62 7.23 0.38 13.80
CA VAL A 62 8.06 0.96 14.87
C VAL A 62 8.79 -0.15 15.65
N ALA A 63 8.10 -1.23 16.00
CA ALA A 63 8.71 -2.34 16.73
C ALA A 63 9.76 -3.11 15.93
N VAL A 64 9.56 -3.26 14.62
CA VAL A 64 10.46 -3.96 13.69
C VAL A 64 11.71 -3.13 13.38
N LEU A 65 11.61 -1.78 13.37
CA LEU A 65 12.71 -0.84 13.08
C LEU A 65 13.51 -1.20 11.81
N GLY A 66 12.84 -1.71 10.77
CA GLY A 66 13.46 -2.07 9.50
C GLY A 66 14.32 -3.34 9.52
N LEU A 67 14.32 -4.12 10.60
CA LEU A 67 15.08 -5.38 10.70
C LEU A 67 14.64 -6.39 9.64
N ASP A 68 13.37 -6.37 9.21
CA ASP A 68 12.85 -7.16 8.08
C ASP A 68 13.61 -6.86 6.78
N LYS A 69 13.83 -5.58 6.48
CA LYS A 69 14.59 -5.13 5.30
C LYS A 69 16.09 -5.39 5.45
N GLY A 70 16.59 -5.26 6.69
CA GLY A 70 17.94 -5.64 7.02
C GLY A 70 18.18 -7.13 6.71
N LEU A 71 17.36 -8.02 7.21
CA LEU A 71 17.47 -9.46 6.97
C LEU A 71 17.37 -9.81 5.48
N HIS A 72 16.45 -9.16 4.75
CA HIS A 72 16.34 -9.35 3.29
C HIS A 72 17.66 -9.09 2.55
N ARG A 73 18.44 -8.10 3.00
CA ARG A 73 19.76 -7.77 2.43
C ARG A 73 20.87 -8.68 2.97
N TYR A 74 20.91 -8.94 4.28
CA TYR A 74 22.03 -9.60 4.94
C TYR A 74 22.05 -11.11 4.78
N ILE A 75 20.91 -11.79 4.67
CA ILE A 75 20.88 -13.23 4.45
C ILE A 75 21.64 -13.65 3.18
N PRO A 76 21.44 -13.02 2.00
CA PRO A 76 22.26 -13.31 0.83
C PRO A 76 23.76 -12.96 1.03
N GLN A 77 24.06 -11.88 1.74
CA GLN A 77 25.45 -11.48 2.01
C GLN A 77 26.18 -12.47 2.93
N ASN A 78 25.49 -12.99 3.95
CA ASN A 78 26.04 -14.02 4.84
C ASN A 78 26.50 -15.25 4.06
N ILE A 79 25.75 -15.68 3.03
CA ILE A 79 26.14 -16.79 2.15
C ILE A 79 27.47 -16.51 1.44
N VAL A 80 27.61 -15.30 0.89
CA VAL A 80 28.83 -14.90 0.16
C VAL A 80 30.02 -14.78 1.10
N GLN A 81 29.80 -14.39 2.35
CA GLN A 81 30.84 -14.20 3.39
C GLN A 81 31.17 -15.48 4.16
N GLY A 82 30.57 -16.63 3.80
CA GLY A 82 30.77 -17.91 4.50
C GLY A 82 30.20 -17.95 5.92
N ARG A 83 29.26 -17.05 6.24
CA ARG A 83 28.53 -17.02 7.50
C ARG A 83 27.24 -17.86 7.41
N ASP A 84 26.68 -18.23 8.57
CA ASP A 84 25.42 -18.95 8.62
C ASP A 84 24.28 -18.12 8.02
N ARG A 85 23.48 -18.70 7.11
CA ARG A 85 22.34 -18.02 6.45
C ARG A 85 21.32 -17.49 7.45
N TYR A 86 21.14 -18.16 8.59
CA TYR A 86 20.17 -17.82 9.62
C TYR A 86 20.70 -16.81 10.65
N GLU A 87 21.96 -16.37 10.54
CA GLU A 87 22.54 -15.44 11.49
C GLU A 87 21.74 -14.13 11.51
N GLY A 88 21.38 -13.72 12.72
CA GLY A 88 20.59 -12.51 12.96
C GLY A 88 19.07 -12.68 12.96
N ILE A 89 18.51 -13.78 12.45
CA ILE A 89 17.03 -13.96 12.40
C ILE A 89 16.43 -14.00 13.81
N MET A 90 16.87 -14.92 14.64
CA MET A 90 16.28 -15.10 15.99
C MET A 90 16.57 -13.94 16.93
N GLU A 91 17.73 -13.28 16.82
CA GLU A 91 17.99 -12.07 17.60
C GLU A 91 17.13 -10.90 17.13
N SER A 92 16.84 -10.80 15.82
CA SER A 92 15.85 -9.83 15.29
C SER A 92 14.45 -10.11 15.83
N VAL A 93 14.02 -11.39 15.86
CA VAL A 93 12.74 -11.79 16.46
C VAL A 93 12.70 -11.39 17.94
N LYS A 94 13.72 -11.75 18.73
CA LYS A 94 13.79 -11.42 20.16
C LYS A 94 13.68 -9.92 20.42
N ARG A 95 14.43 -9.10 19.69
CA ARG A 95 14.37 -7.63 19.84
C ARG A 95 13.02 -7.06 19.44
N THR A 96 12.48 -7.52 18.33
CA THR A 96 11.15 -7.10 17.86
C THR A 96 10.06 -7.49 18.85
N VAL A 97 10.11 -8.70 19.41
CA VAL A 97 9.17 -9.14 20.46
C VAL A 97 9.31 -8.25 21.69
N LEU A 98 10.53 -7.94 22.13
CA LEU A 98 10.76 -7.08 23.29
C LEU A 98 10.18 -5.66 23.04
N PHE A 99 10.49 -5.03 21.91
CA PHE A 99 9.97 -3.70 21.58
C PHE A 99 8.46 -3.71 21.41
N SER A 100 7.90 -4.69 20.72
CA SER A 100 6.44 -4.78 20.56
C SER A 100 5.74 -5.06 21.89
N ALA A 101 6.33 -5.85 22.79
CA ALA A 101 5.81 -6.09 24.13
C ALA A 101 5.83 -4.82 24.99
N ILE A 102 6.90 -4.02 24.93
CA ILE A 102 7.00 -2.72 25.62
C ILE A 102 5.93 -1.76 25.11
N LEU A 103 5.79 -1.64 23.78
CA LEU A 103 4.73 -0.81 23.19
C LEU A 103 3.33 -1.28 23.59
N THR A 104 3.10 -2.59 23.54
CA THR A 104 1.84 -3.21 23.95
C THR A 104 1.55 -2.90 25.42
N ALA A 105 2.52 -3.12 26.32
CA ALA A 105 2.37 -2.83 27.75
C ALA A 105 2.08 -1.34 28.01
N GLY A 106 2.79 -0.43 27.33
CA GLY A 106 2.55 1.01 27.45
C GLY A 106 1.12 1.42 27.06
N VAL A 107 0.60 0.88 25.95
CA VAL A 107 -0.77 1.18 25.53
C VAL A 107 -1.82 0.49 26.43
N LEU A 108 -1.56 -0.72 26.90
CA LEU A 108 -2.44 -1.40 27.87
C LEU A 108 -2.54 -0.60 29.17
N ILE A 109 -1.42 -0.09 29.68
CA ILE A 109 -1.38 0.79 30.85
C ILE A 109 -2.21 2.06 30.56
N ALA A 110 -1.98 2.71 29.43
CA ALA A 110 -2.75 3.90 29.04
C ALA A 110 -4.25 3.61 28.92
N ALA A 111 -4.63 2.47 28.37
CA ALA A 111 -6.02 2.03 28.28
C ALA A 111 -6.61 1.73 29.66
N HIS A 112 -5.85 1.13 30.58
CA HIS A 112 -6.28 0.86 31.94
C HIS A 112 -6.61 2.15 32.70
N PHE A 113 -5.81 3.20 32.54
CA PHE A 113 -6.08 4.53 33.10
C PHE A 113 -7.17 5.32 32.33
N GLY A 114 -7.82 4.68 31.36
CA GLY A 114 -8.93 5.29 30.61
C GLY A 114 -8.52 6.38 29.63
N LEU A 115 -7.23 6.53 29.32
CA LEU A 115 -6.73 7.53 28.36
C LEU A 115 -7.30 7.36 26.94
N HIS A 116 -7.76 6.15 26.58
CA HIS A 116 -8.47 5.90 25.32
C HIS A 116 -9.79 6.66 25.20
N ARG A 117 -10.43 6.99 26.34
CA ARG A 117 -11.69 7.75 26.39
C ARG A 117 -11.51 9.22 26.04
N LEU A 118 -10.27 9.73 26.02
CA LEU A 118 -9.97 11.08 25.55
C LEU A 118 -10.14 11.22 24.02
N SER A 119 -10.12 10.10 23.28
CA SER A 119 -10.44 10.09 21.87
C SER A 119 -11.89 9.70 21.66
N SER A 120 -12.68 10.57 21.02
CA SER A 120 -14.08 10.32 20.69
C SER A 120 -14.29 9.02 19.94
N GLY A 121 -13.31 8.65 19.08
CA GLY A 121 -13.36 7.45 18.27
C GLY A 121 -13.11 6.14 19.05
N LEU A 122 -12.29 6.17 20.10
CA LEU A 122 -11.98 5.00 20.91
C LEU A 122 -12.82 4.89 22.19
N ALA A 123 -13.56 5.94 22.54
CA ALA A 123 -14.39 5.99 23.75
C ALA A 123 -15.51 4.94 23.74
N MET A 124 -15.94 4.49 22.58
CA MET A 124 -16.96 3.45 22.44
C MET A 124 -16.43 2.02 22.70
N LEU A 125 -15.11 1.82 22.69
CA LEU A 125 -14.50 0.53 22.99
C LEU A 125 -14.23 0.38 24.49
N SER A 126 -14.47 -0.81 24.99
CA SER A 126 -14.03 -1.21 26.33
C SER A 126 -12.51 -1.41 26.38
N SER A 127 -11.93 -1.36 27.57
CA SER A 127 -10.51 -1.67 27.76
C SER A 127 -10.15 -3.10 27.29
N THR A 128 -11.09 -4.04 27.33
CA THR A 128 -10.90 -5.41 26.85
C THR A 128 -10.73 -5.47 25.35
N GLU A 129 -11.60 -4.77 24.60
CA GLU A 129 -11.55 -4.72 23.12
C GLU A 129 -10.26 -4.10 22.63
N ILE A 130 -9.87 -2.97 23.22
CA ILE A 130 -8.60 -2.31 22.94
C ILE A 130 -7.43 -3.23 23.24
N SER A 131 -7.48 -3.96 24.36
CA SER A 131 -6.41 -4.89 24.74
C SER A 131 -6.20 -5.98 23.71
N ILE A 132 -7.26 -6.56 23.16
CA ILE A 132 -7.16 -7.60 22.12
C ILE A 132 -6.56 -7.03 20.82
N TYR A 133 -6.98 -5.83 20.40
CA TYR A 133 -6.38 -5.18 19.24
C TYR A 133 -4.87 -5.00 19.43
N ILE A 134 -4.46 -4.50 20.58
CA ILE A 134 -3.06 -4.17 20.85
C ILE A 134 -2.20 -5.41 21.05
N LEU A 135 -2.74 -6.48 21.61
CA LEU A 135 -2.06 -7.78 21.67
C LEU A 135 -1.70 -8.31 20.28
N SER A 136 -2.47 -7.96 19.24
CA SER A 136 -2.15 -8.29 17.84
C SER A 136 -0.83 -7.68 17.35
N LEU A 137 -0.29 -6.66 18.03
CA LEU A 137 0.97 -6.00 17.67
C LEU A 137 2.16 -6.97 17.70
N VAL A 138 2.21 -7.84 18.71
CA VAL A 138 3.32 -8.79 18.88
C VAL A 138 3.39 -9.81 17.73
N PRO A 139 2.34 -10.60 17.46
CA PRO A 139 2.38 -11.55 16.36
C PRO A 139 2.54 -10.86 15.00
N TRP A 140 1.95 -9.69 14.78
CA TRP A 140 2.13 -8.96 13.52
C TRP A 140 3.58 -8.52 13.32
N SER A 141 4.26 -8.07 14.36
CA SER A 141 5.67 -7.70 14.31
C SER A 141 6.57 -8.90 13.98
N ILE A 142 6.28 -10.06 14.52
CA ILE A 142 6.99 -11.32 14.22
C ILE A 142 6.80 -11.71 12.74
N LEU A 143 5.58 -11.59 12.21
CA LEU A 143 5.28 -11.85 10.79
C LEU A 143 6.19 -11.05 9.85
N HIS A 144 6.47 -9.78 10.16
CA HIS A 144 7.37 -8.95 9.34
C HIS A 144 8.81 -9.47 9.33
N ILE A 145 9.33 -9.91 10.49
CA ILE A 145 10.69 -10.46 10.56
C ILE A 145 10.82 -11.75 9.75
N PHE A 146 9.88 -12.67 9.90
CA PHE A 146 9.90 -13.92 9.15
C PHE A 146 9.66 -13.72 7.66
N ALA A 147 8.82 -12.74 7.28
CA ALA A 147 8.66 -12.33 5.90
C ALA A 147 9.98 -11.82 5.30
N GLY A 148 10.68 -10.91 6.00
CA GLY A 148 11.98 -10.40 5.59
C GLY A 148 13.05 -11.50 5.47
N ALA A 149 13.08 -12.44 6.41
CA ALA A 149 13.96 -13.60 6.36
C ALA A 149 13.67 -14.50 5.15
N SER A 150 12.41 -14.78 4.86
CA SER A 150 12.00 -15.58 3.70
C SER A 150 12.30 -14.88 2.36
N GLU A 151 12.08 -13.58 2.27
CA GLU A 151 12.46 -12.77 1.10
C GLU A 151 13.98 -12.80 0.89
N GLY A 152 14.78 -12.66 1.96
CA GLY A 152 16.23 -12.76 1.92
C GLY A 152 16.74 -14.13 1.47
N ASN A 153 16.01 -15.19 1.81
CA ASN A 153 16.29 -16.56 1.33
C ASN A 153 15.72 -16.88 -0.07
N ARG A 154 15.38 -15.85 -0.86
CA ARG A 154 14.83 -15.96 -2.22
C ARG A 154 13.46 -16.66 -2.32
N HIS A 155 12.64 -16.55 -1.26
CA HIS A 155 11.29 -17.08 -1.21
C HIS A 155 10.22 -16.00 -0.94
N PRO A 156 10.06 -14.98 -1.81
CA PRO A 156 9.11 -13.88 -1.64
C PRO A 156 7.65 -14.35 -1.62
N GLN A 157 7.36 -15.53 -2.22
CA GLN A 157 6.01 -16.11 -2.27
C GLN A 157 5.40 -16.30 -0.88
N TYR A 158 6.18 -16.58 0.15
CA TYR A 158 5.64 -16.80 1.48
C TYR A 158 5.08 -15.53 2.10
N LYS A 159 5.72 -14.38 1.86
CA LYS A 159 5.18 -13.08 2.28
C LYS A 159 3.85 -12.78 1.58
N ILE A 160 3.80 -12.99 0.27
CA ILE A 160 2.60 -12.76 -0.52
C ILE A 160 1.46 -13.65 -0.01
N PHE A 161 1.74 -14.95 0.19
CA PHE A 161 0.72 -15.91 0.62
C PHE A 161 0.27 -15.70 2.07
N ILE A 162 1.19 -15.46 3.00
CA ILE A 162 0.86 -15.39 4.43
C ILE A 162 0.43 -13.98 4.80
N ASN A 163 1.29 -12.95 4.60
CA ASN A 163 0.98 -11.59 5.07
C ASN A 163 -0.07 -10.92 4.20
N ASP A 164 0.14 -10.94 2.86
CA ASP A 164 -0.66 -10.14 1.96
C ASP A 164 -2.02 -10.79 1.65
N PHE A 165 -2.11 -12.13 1.72
CA PHE A 165 -3.34 -12.86 1.45
C PHE A 165 -3.92 -13.54 2.70
N ALA A 166 -3.27 -14.57 3.26
CA ALA A 166 -3.88 -15.41 4.29
C ALA A 166 -4.29 -14.61 5.52
N VAL A 167 -3.38 -13.85 6.14
CA VAL A 167 -3.69 -13.06 7.33
C VAL A 167 -4.72 -11.99 7.02
N SER A 168 -4.57 -11.28 5.89
CA SER A 168 -5.48 -10.21 5.51
C SER A 168 -6.89 -10.71 5.14
N ALA A 169 -7.02 -11.95 4.65
CA ALA A 169 -8.31 -12.57 4.34
C ALA A 169 -8.90 -13.30 5.57
N CYS A 170 -8.08 -14.01 6.35
CA CYS A 170 -8.56 -14.74 7.53
C CYS A 170 -9.09 -13.82 8.62
N ALA A 171 -8.49 -12.66 8.85
CA ALA A 171 -8.95 -11.74 9.90
C ALA A 171 -10.44 -11.34 9.71
N PRO A 172 -10.87 -10.78 8.57
CA PRO A 172 -12.28 -10.49 8.35
C PRO A 172 -13.17 -11.73 8.31
N VAL A 173 -12.69 -12.85 7.75
CA VAL A 173 -13.46 -14.11 7.70
C VAL A 173 -13.72 -14.66 9.11
N ILE A 174 -12.71 -14.71 9.96
CA ILE A 174 -12.88 -15.16 11.35
C ILE A 174 -13.84 -14.20 12.08
N GLY A 175 -13.72 -12.89 11.89
CA GLY A 175 -14.63 -11.91 12.46
C GLY A 175 -16.09 -12.15 12.03
N LEU A 176 -16.33 -12.43 10.74
CA LEU A 176 -17.67 -12.78 10.23
C LEU A 176 -18.19 -14.11 10.82
N VAL A 177 -17.35 -15.14 10.90
CA VAL A 177 -17.72 -16.43 11.50
C VAL A 177 -18.12 -16.25 12.96
N LEU A 178 -17.35 -15.49 13.74
CA LEU A 178 -17.67 -15.18 15.14
C LEU A 178 -18.98 -14.39 15.26
N PHE A 179 -19.22 -13.43 14.37
CA PHE A 179 -20.46 -12.67 14.33
C PHE A 179 -21.68 -13.59 14.13
N TYR A 180 -21.65 -14.47 13.13
CA TYR A 180 -22.73 -15.43 12.88
C TYR A 180 -22.85 -16.51 13.94
N ALA A 181 -21.77 -16.77 14.71
CA ALA A 181 -21.81 -17.64 15.89
C ALA A 181 -22.35 -16.93 17.14
N SER A 182 -22.98 -15.77 17.02
CA SER A 182 -23.56 -14.97 18.10
C SER A 182 -22.52 -14.48 19.15
N PHE A 183 -21.27 -14.34 18.74
CA PHE A 183 -20.23 -13.74 19.56
C PHE A 183 -20.44 -12.21 19.65
N PRO A 184 -20.07 -11.52 20.76
CA PRO A 184 -20.24 -10.08 20.87
C PRO A 184 -19.64 -9.33 19.68
N GLN A 185 -20.43 -8.48 19.01
CA GLN A 185 -20.05 -7.80 17.78
C GLN A 185 -18.77 -6.97 17.92
N THR A 186 -18.60 -6.33 19.09
CA THR A 186 -17.44 -5.49 19.39
C THR A 186 -16.15 -6.31 19.56
N LEU A 187 -16.25 -7.57 19.94
CA LEU A 187 -15.10 -8.49 20.14
C LEU A 187 -14.79 -9.34 18.90
N ALA A 188 -15.76 -9.54 18.00
CA ALA A 188 -15.60 -10.44 16.86
C ALA A 188 -14.44 -10.03 15.92
N LEU A 189 -14.34 -8.75 15.59
CA LEU A 189 -13.30 -8.23 14.70
C LEU A 189 -11.90 -8.18 15.36
N PRO A 190 -11.74 -7.69 16.62
CA PRO A 190 -10.45 -7.73 17.31
C PRO A 190 -9.92 -9.16 17.50
N VAL A 191 -10.78 -10.09 17.90
CA VAL A 191 -10.41 -11.51 18.05
C VAL A 191 -10.02 -12.11 16.69
N GLY A 192 -10.80 -11.83 15.64
CA GLY A 192 -10.48 -12.25 14.26
C GLY A 192 -9.09 -11.80 13.83
N LEU A 193 -8.75 -10.53 14.09
CA LEU A 193 -7.43 -9.98 13.78
C LEU A 193 -6.32 -10.66 14.57
N PHE A 194 -6.50 -10.84 15.88
CA PHE A 194 -5.51 -11.47 16.74
C PHE A 194 -5.25 -12.93 16.35
N VAL A 195 -6.32 -13.71 16.16
CA VAL A 195 -6.22 -15.13 15.79
C VAL A 195 -5.58 -15.30 14.41
N ALA A 196 -5.96 -14.48 13.40
CA ALA A 196 -5.36 -14.54 12.08
C ALA A 196 -3.85 -14.27 12.11
N ASN A 197 -3.41 -13.30 12.91
CA ASN A 197 -1.98 -13.01 13.09
C ASN A 197 -1.24 -14.17 13.78
N CYS A 198 -1.82 -14.77 14.82
CA CYS A 198 -1.25 -15.94 15.49
C CYS A 198 -1.13 -17.15 14.55
N LEU A 199 -2.16 -17.42 13.74
CA LEU A 199 -2.12 -18.48 12.73
C LEU A 199 -1.02 -18.20 11.68
N GLY A 200 -0.88 -16.96 11.25
CA GLY A 200 0.19 -16.54 10.35
C GLY A 200 1.59 -16.80 10.94
N VAL A 201 1.80 -16.49 12.23
CA VAL A 201 3.07 -16.79 12.93
C VAL A 201 3.32 -18.30 12.97
N VAL A 202 2.32 -19.11 13.29
CA VAL A 202 2.43 -20.56 13.30
C VAL A 202 2.82 -21.09 11.92
N CYS A 203 2.17 -20.63 10.86
CA CYS A 203 2.54 -20.97 9.48
C CYS A 203 4.00 -20.61 9.16
N TYR A 204 4.46 -19.42 9.58
CA TYR A 204 5.86 -19.03 9.37
C TYR A 204 6.84 -19.87 10.17
N ILE A 205 6.53 -20.25 11.38
CA ILE A 205 7.38 -21.14 12.18
C ILE A 205 7.67 -22.43 11.42
N PHE A 206 6.65 -23.07 10.82
CA PHE A 206 6.83 -24.27 10.01
C PHE A 206 7.67 -23.99 8.75
N LEU A 207 7.40 -22.88 8.05
CA LEU A 207 8.11 -22.54 6.82
C LEU A 207 9.57 -22.15 7.08
N VAL A 208 9.84 -21.38 8.13
CA VAL A 208 11.19 -20.98 8.51
C VAL A 208 12.00 -22.19 8.95
N ARG A 209 11.42 -23.15 9.68
CA ARG A 209 12.06 -24.44 9.97
C ARG A 209 12.46 -25.19 8.71
N LYS A 210 11.58 -25.21 7.71
CA LYS A 210 11.87 -25.86 6.42
C LYS A 210 12.95 -25.14 5.63
N GLN A 211 13.01 -23.81 5.71
CA GLN A 211 14.01 -22.99 5.00
C GLN A 211 15.38 -23.01 5.68
N PHE A 212 15.41 -23.08 7.00
CA PHE A 212 16.59 -22.99 7.84
C PHE A 212 16.59 -24.15 8.88
N PRO A 213 16.78 -25.42 8.45
CA PRO A 213 16.68 -26.57 9.35
C PRO A 213 17.70 -26.53 10.49
N GLU A 214 18.88 -25.97 10.25
CA GLU A 214 19.99 -25.86 11.22
C GLU A 214 19.85 -24.66 12.18
N MET A 215 18.83 -23.83 12.02
CA MET A 215 18.68 -22.60 12.79
C MET A 215 18.35 -22.90 14.26
N PRO A 216 19.18 -22.44 15.22
CA PRO A 216 18.86 -22.57 16.64
C PRO A 216 17.75 -21.58 17.01
N TRP A 217 16.77 -22.04 17.79
CA TRP A 217 15.66 -21.21 18.26
C TRP A 217 16.06 -20.20 19.34
N ARG A 218 17.22 -20.36 19.94
CA ARG A 218 17.78 -19.40 20.88
C ARG A 218 18.88 -18.59 20.18
N PRO A 219 18.84 -17.25 20.26
CA PRO A 219 19.89 -16.42 19.66
C PRO A 219 21.23 -16.70 20.34
N LYS A 220 22.23 -17.06 19.54
CA LYS A 220 23.59 -17.35 20.03
C LYS A 220 24.54 -16.13 19.96
N LYS A 221 24.27 -15.21 19.04
CA LYS A 221 25.13 -14.05 18.77
C LYS A 221 24.29 -12.77 18.71
N PRO A 222 24.84 -11.63 19.18
CA PRO A 222 24.19 -10.33 19.06
C PRO A 222 24.07 -9.92 17.57
N LEU A 223 23.14 -9.03 17.24
CA LEU A 223 23.04 -8.45 15.90
C LEU A 223 24.31 -7.70 15.54
N SER A 224 24.76 -7.86 14.31
CA SER A 224 25.89 -7.09 13.80
C SER A 224 25.56 -5.59 13.78
N LYS A 225 26.55 -4.75 14.08
CA LYS A 225 26.41 -3.28 14.02
C LYS A 225 26.03 -2.82 12.62
N ASP A 226 26.55 -3.47 11.59
CA ASP A 226 26.26 -3.16 10.20
C ASP A 226 24.77 -3.38 9.86
N LEU A 227 24.17 -4.49 10.31
CA LEU A 227 22.75 -4.77 10.13
C LEU A 227 21.92 -3.66 10.80
N LEU A 228 22.25 -3.26 12.02
CA LEU A 228 21.52 -2.20 12.74
C LEU A 228 21.66 -0.85 12.06
N ASN A 229 22.88 -0.45 11.68
CA ASN A 229 23.16 0.81 11.00
C ASN A 229 22.42 0.93 9.65
N TYR A 230 22.18 -0.18 8.98
CA TYR A 230 21.38 -0.22 7.76
C TYR A 230 19.88 -0.23 8.05
N SER A 231 19.43 -1.06 9.00
CA SER A 231 18.00 -1.29 9.27
C SER A 231 17.31 -0.08 9.88
N ILE A 232 17.94 0.58 10.88
CA ILE A 232 17.31 1.67 11.63
C ILE A 232 16.90 2.86 10.75
N PRO A 233 17.78 3.42 9.89
CA PRO A 233 17.37 4.52 9.00
C PRO A 233 16.26 4.12 8.01
N LEU A 234 16.30 2.88 7.53
CA LEU A 234 15.28 2.36 6.63
C LEU A 234 13.95 2.14 7.35
N GLY A 235 13.99 1.65 8.60
CA GLY A 235 12.85 1.52 9.48
C GLY A 235 12.16 2.87 9.74
N PHE A 236 12.92 3.92 10.01
CA PHE A 236 12.37 5.28 10.13
C PHE A 236 11.64 5.72 8.87
N SER A 237 12.19 5.45 7.69
CA SER A 237 11.52 5.76 6.41
C SER A 237 10.20 5.01 6.25
N GLU A 238 10.15 3.74 6.62
CA GLU A 238 8.93 2.91 6.58
C GLU A 238 7.88 3.41 7.58
N VAL A 239 8.29 3.82 8.78
CA VAL A 239 7.41 4.41 9.80
C VAL A 239 6.78 5.70 9.30
N VAL A 240 7.58 6.66 8.82
CA VAL A 240 7.10 7.93 8.26
C VAL A 240 6.11 7.69 7.11
N THR A 241 6.44 6.77 6.20
CA THR A 241 5.57 6.40 5.09
C THR A 241 4.25 5.78 5.58
N SER A 242 4.32 4.94 6.62
CA SER A 242 3.14 4.30 7.20
C SER A 242 2.21 5.29 7.87
N PHE A 243 2.76 6.29 8.57
CA PHE A 243 1.97 7.39 9.14
C PHE A 243 1.32 8.20 8.02
N LEU A 244 2.08 8.64 7.02
CA LEU A 244 1.58 9.45 5.92
C LEU A 244 0.38 8.80 5.20
N LEU A 245 0.44 7.49 5.00
CA LEU A 245 -0.61 6.76 4.27
C LEU A 245 -1.90 6.53 5.06
N ARG A 246 -1.94 6.83 6.36
CA ARG A 246 -3.05 6.48 7.26
C ARG A 246 -3.50 7.61 8.16
N MET A 247 -2.78 8.73 8.14
CA MET A 247 -3.03 9.87 9.02
C MET A 247 -4.42 10.47 8.82
N ASP A 248 -4.89 10.52 7.59
CA ASP A 248 -6.21 11.03 7.23
C ASP A 248 -7.33 10.28 7.97
N LEU A 249 -7.32 8.94 7.93
CA LEU A 249 -8.33 8.12 8.61
C LEU A 249 -8.27 8.28 10.14
N TRP A 250 -7.07 8.34 10.72
CA TRP A 250 -6.93 8.54 12.16
C TRP A 250 -7.40 9.92 12.60
N MET A 251 -7.15 10.95 11.81
CA MET A 251 -7.62 12.30 12.10
C MET A 251 -9.14 12.42 11.93
N VAL A 252 -9.74 11.73 10.95
CA VAL A 252 -11.21 11.63 10.85
C VAL A 252 -11.79 10.96 12.10
N LEU A 253 -11.20 9.84 12.54
CA LEU A 253 -11.63 9.14 13.75
C LEU A 253 -11.53 10.04 14.99
N ALA A 254 -10.43 10.79 15.11
CA ALA A 254 -10.17 11.63 16.29
C ALA A 254 -10.98 12.93 16.32
N LEU A 255 -11.20 13.56 15.15
CA LEU A 255 -11.80 14.91 15.07
C LEU A 255 -13.32 14.87 14.80
N ILE A 256 -13.82 13.85 14.11
CA ILE A 256 -15.25 13.74 13.80
C ILE A 256 -15.88 12.59 14.58
N GLY A 257 -15.26 11.39 14.55
CA GLY A 257 -15.76 10.24 15.28
C GLY A 257 -15.79 8.95 14.46
N PRO A 258 -16.25 7.84 15.08
CA PRO A 258 -16.12 6.49 14.53
C PRO A 258 -17.02 6.24 13.30
N GLU A 259 -18.21 6.82 13.26
CA GLU A 259 -19.14 6.64 12.14
C GLU A 259 -18.57 7.26 10.85
N ALA A 260 -18.10 8.51 10.94
CA ALA A 260 -17.44 9.20 9.82
C ALA A 260 -16.18 8.45 9.37
N ALA A 261 -15.39 7.92 10.32
CA ALA A 261 -14.23 7.10 10.02
C ALA A 261 -14.61 5.80 9.27
N GLY A 262 -15.76 5.19 9.62
CA GLY A 262 -16.28 4.02 8.91
C GLY A 262 -16.65 4.32 7.47
N ILE A 263 -17.36 5.41 7.23
CA ILE A 263 -17.74 5.88 5.90
C ILE A 263 -16.48 6.20 5.08
N TYR A 264 -15.55 6.96 5.67
CA TYR A 264 -14.29 7.32 5.03
C TYR A 264 -13.41 6.10 4.71
N ALA A 265 -13.34 5.11 5.62
CA ALA A 265 -12.59 3.88 5.43
C ALA A 265 -13.07 3.06 4.24
N VAL A 266 -14.38 2.98 3.99
CA VAL A 266 -14.95 2.35 2.80
C VAL A 266 -14.48 3.05 1.53
N MET A 267 -14.57 4.38 1.48
CA MET A 267 -14.17 5.17 0.31
C MET A 267 -12.68 5.06 0.03
N VAL A 268 -11.85 5.10 1.08
CA VAL A 268 -10.39 4.87 0.97
C VAL A 268 -10.11 3.45 0.48
N THR A 269 -10.84 2.44 0.95
CA THR A 269 -10.68 1.04 0.51
C THR A 269 -10.98 0.89 -0.97
N ILE A 270 -12.06 1.48 -1.47
CA ILE A 270 -12.44 1.47 -2.88
C ILE A 270 -11.38 2.22 -3.72
N SER A 271 -11.01 3.41 -3.30
CA SER A 271 -10.04 4.24 -4.04
C SER A 271 -8.62 3.66 -4.05
N ASN A 272 -8.23 2.92 -3.01
CA ASN A 272 -6.94 2.22 -2.94
C ASN A 272 -6.82 1.08 -3.97
N GLY A 273 -7.92 0.57 -4.52
CA GLY A 273 -7.89 -0.33 -5.67
C GLY A 273 -7.10 0.25 -6.85
N LEU A 274 -7.30 1.55 -7.16
CA LEU A 274 -6.52 2.24 -8.18
C LEU A 274 -5.03 2.37 -7.82
N LYS A 275 -4.75 2.67 -6.56
CA LYS A 275 -3.37 2.78 -6.07
C LYS A 275 -2.60 1.47 -6.18
N THR A 276 -3.27 0.33 -5.95
CA THR A 276 -2.70 -1.01 -6.07
C THR A 276 -2.22 -1.29 -7.50
N ILE A 277 -2.95 -0.83 -8.53
CA ILE A 277 -2.55 -0.96 -9.93
C ILE A 277 -1.19 -0.31 -10.18
N ARG A 278 -0.99 0.92 -9.72
CA ARG A 278 0.31 1.59 -9.84
C ARG A 278 1.41 0.88 -9.07
N GLN A 279 1.11 0.44 -7.85
CA GLN A 279 2.08 -0.22 -6.98
C GLN A 279 2.58 -1.55 -7.56
N SER A 280 1.80 -2.23 -8.40
CA SER A 280 2.21 -3.48 -9.05
C SER A 280 3.36 -3.29 -10.06
N TYR A 281 3.57 -2.06 -10.55
CA TYR A 281 4.68 -1.73 -11.44
C TYR A 281 5.99 -1.38 -10.71
N ASN A 282 5.95 -1.09 -9.40
CA ASN A 282 7.14 -0.75 -8.63
C ASN A 282 8.22 -1.87 -8.65
N PRO A 283 7.87 -3.15 -8.41
CA PRO A 283 8.85 -4.25 -8.44
C PRO A 283 9.44 -4.51 -9.82
N ILE A 284 8.77 -4.05 -10.89
CA ILE A 284 9.22 -4.21 -12.28
C ILE A 284 10.17 -3.06 -12.65
N LEU A 285 9.76 -1.83 -12.38
CA LEU A 285 10.49 -0.64 -12.82
C LEU A 285 11.78 -0.40 -12.02
N LEU A 286 11.77 -0.65 -10.71
CA LEU A 286 12.90 -0.40 -9.83
C LEU A 286 14.17 -1.16 -10.25
N PRO A 287 14.19 -2.51 -10.47
CA PRO A 287 15.38 -3.23 -10.87
C PRO A 287 15.82 -2.89 -12.30
N VAL A 288 14.88 -2.56 -13.19
CA VAL A 288 15.20 -2.14 -14.56
C VAL A 288 16.00 -0.84 -14.52
N VAL A 289 15.57 0.16 -13.75
CA VAL A 289 16.28 1.42 -13.59
C VAL A 289 17.62 1.24 -12.88
N ALA A 290 17.67 0.43 -11.82
CA ALA A 290 18.89 0.16 -11.07
C ALA A 290 19.98 -0.54 -11.92
N GLY A 291 19.59 -1.28 -12.96
CA GLY A 291 20.49 -1.95 -13.90
C GLY A 291 20.89 -1.12 -15.13
N MET A 292 20.41 0.13 -15.27
CA MET A 292 20.75 0.98 -16.41
C MET A 292 22.10 1.69 -16.20
N SER A 293 22.98 1.66 -17.19
CA SER A 293 24.16 2.53 -17.24
C SER A 293 23.75 4.00 -17.48
N PRO A 294 24.62 4.99 -17.18
CA PRO A 294 24.32 6.40 -17.42
C PRO A 294 23.90 6.72 -18.87
N GLU A 295 24.48 6.05 -19.84
CA GLU A 295 24.12 6.19 -21.27
C GLU A 295 22.73 5.63 -21.57
N ARG A 296 22.44 4.45 -21.03
CA ARG A 296 21.13 3.79 -21.17
C ARG A 296 20.01 4.53 -20.44
N LEU A 297 20.31 5.20 -19.34
CA LEU A 297 19.34 6.09 -18.68
C LEU A 297 18.83 7.18 -19.62
N LYS A 298 19.71 7.77 -20.46
CA LYS A 298 19.34 8.83 -21.40
C LYS A 298 18.52 8.32 -22.60
N THR A 299 18.75 7.10 -23.03
CA THR A 299 18.14 6.55 -24.26
C THR A 299 16.93 5.66 -23.96
N ASP A 300 17.03 4.78 -22.97
CA ASP A 300 16.09 3.68 -22.76
C ASP A 300 15.04 3.98 -21.66
N LEU A 301 15.34 4.90 -20.71
CA LEU A 301 14.42 5.19 -19.62
C LEU A 301 13.09 5.76 -20.13
N LYS A 302 13.14 6.72 -21.04
CA LYS A 302 11.94 7.39 -21.54
C LYS A 302 10.91 6.44 -22.16
N PRO A 303 11.25 5.53 -23.08
CA PRO A 303 10.28 4.59 -23.65
C PRO A 303 9.75 3.58 -22.62
N VAL A 304 10.60 3.04 -21.73
CA VAL A 304 10.19 2.10 -20.69
C VAL A 304 9.26 2.76 -19.68
N PHE A 305 9.64 3.93 -19.20
CA PHE A 305 8.85 4.69 -18.24
C PHE A 305 7.49 5.10 -18.81
N SER A 306 7.47 5.67 -20.02
CA SER A 306 6.25 6.07 -20.70
C SER A 306 5.30 4.89 -20.93
N TYR A 307 5.82 3.72 -21.27
CA TYR A 307 5.01 2.52 -21.42
C TYR A 307 4.35 2.11 -20.10
N CYS A 308 5.11 2.07 -19.01
CA CYS A 308 4.56 1.75 -17.69
C CYS A 308 3.48 2.75 -17.26
N VAL A 309 3.75 4.05 -17.42
CA VAL A 309 2.77 5.12 -17.12
C VAL A 309 1.50 4.94 -17.94
N SER A 310 1.62 4.71 -19.25
CA SER A 310 0.47 4.54 -20.13
C SER A 310 -0.40 3.36 -19.74
N MET A 311 0.21 2.22 -19.40
CA MET A 311 -0.51 1.02 -18.94
C MET A 311 -1.26 1.26 -17.62
N VAL A 312 -0.58 1.85 -16.65
CA VAL A 312 -1.20 2.19 -15.34
C VAL A 312 -2.38 3.13 -15.54
N THR A 313 -2.17 4.21 -16.30
CA THR A 313 -3.19 5.24 -16.50
C THR A 313 -4.40 4.70 -17.28
N LEU A 314 -4.17 3.85 -18.30
CA LEU A 314 -5.25 3.20 -19.06
C LEU A 314 -6.20 2.43 -18.13
N ILE A 315 -5.64 1.54 -17.31
CA ILE A 315 -6.44 0.69 -16.41
C ILE A 315 -7.14 1.56 -15.35
N GLN A 316 -6.43 2.54 -14.79
CA GLN A 316 -6.99 3.43 -13.78
C GLN A 316 -8.10 4.33 -14.33
N LEU A 317 -7.97 4.85 -15.56
CA LEU A 317 -9.02 5.65 -16.20
C LEU A 317 -10.28 4.81 -16.43
N GLY A 318 -10.16 3.57 -16.91
CA GLY A 318 -11.31 2.70 -17.09
C GLY A 318 -12.11 2.51 -15.80
N ILE A 319 -11.43 2.17 -14.70
CA ILE A 319 -12.05 2.03 -13.38
C ILE A 319 -12.57 3.39 -12.88
N GLY A 320 -11.80 4.46 -13.09
CA GLY A 320 -12.14 5.82 -12.68
C GLY A 320 -13.43 6.32 -13.31
N PHE A 321 -13.60 6.15 -14.61
CA PHE A 321 -14.85 6.49 -15.30
C PHE A 321 -16.04 5.70 -14.77
N PHE A 322 -15.85 4.41 -14.49
CA PHE A 322 -16.90 3.60 -13.88
C PHE A 322 -17.37 4.19 -12.55
N ILE A 323 -16.44 4.46 -11.64
CA ILE A 323 -16.78 4.92 -10.29
C ILE A 323 -17.39 6.34 -10.33
N VAL A 324 -16.92 7.22 -11.22
CA VAL A 324 -17.47 8.58 -11.36
C VAL A 324 -18.88 8.57 -11.95
N LEU A 325 -19.17 7.68 -12.92
CA LEU A 325 -20.49 7.57 -13.53
C LEU A 325 -21.50 6.80 -12.64
N PHE A 326 -21.02 5.82 -11.88
CA PHE A 326 -21.84 4.94 -11.04
C PHE A 326 -21.43 5.01 -9.54
N PRO A 327 -21.36 6.22 -8.94
CA PRO A 327 -20.84 6.37 -7.57
C PRO A 327 -21.76 5.72 -6.54
N GLU A 328 -23.08 5.86 -6.68
CA GLU A 328 -24.05 5.25 -5.77
C GLU A 328 -23.98 3.72 -5.84
N GLN A 329 -23.92 3.15 -7.04
CA GLN A 329 -23.81 1.71 -7.26
C GLN A 329 -22.50 1.18 -6.66
N THR A 330 -21.43 1.96 -6.78
CA THR A 330 -20.12 1.65 -6.18
C THR A 330 -20.21 1.65 -4.65
N MET A 331 -20.88 2.63 -4.06
CA MET A 331 -21.08 2.69 -2.61
C MET A 331 -22.08 1.63 -2.12
N MET A 332 -23.10 1.28 -2.92
CA MET A 332 -24.02 0.18 -2.62
C MET A 332 -23.31 -1.17 -2.44
N ILE A 333 -22.13 -1.34 -3.01
CA ILE A 333 -21.30 -2.53 -2.77
C ILE A 333 -20.97 -2.68 -1.27
N ALA A 334 -20.77 -1.59 -0.55
CA ALA A 334 -20.55 -1.60 0.90
C ALA A 334 -21.85 -1.63 1.73
N GLY A 335 -23.00 -1.26 1.12
CA GLY A 335 -24.31 -1.23 1.77
C GLY A 335 -24.98 0.15 1.67
N LYS A 336 -26.32 0.15 1.64
CA LYS A 336 -27.10 1.40 1.56
C LYS A 336 -26.84 2.35 2.75
N SER A 337 -26.50 1.81 3.91
CA SER A 337 -26.19 2.58 5.12
C SER A 337 -25.00 3.52 4.98
N PHE A 338 -24.08 3.28 4.03
CA PHE A 338 -22.92 4.14 3.77
C PHE A 338 -23.22 5.30 2.81
N ILE A 339 -24.44 5.38 2.26
CA ILE A 339 -24.91 6.52 1.47
C ILE A 339 -25.64 7.46 2.43
N THR A 340 -24.91 8.44 2.94
CA THR A 340 -25.39 9.41 3.93
C THR A 340 -25.48 10.83 3.36
N GLU A 341 -26.02 11.77 4.14
CA GLU A 341 -26.10 13.19 3.78
C GLU A 341 -24.74 13.90 3.60
N GLU A 342 -23.66 13.31 4.12
CA GLU A 342 -22.30 13.87 4.01
C GLU A 342 -21.69 13.78 2.60
N ASN A 343 -22.50 13.52 1.59
CA ASN A 343 -22.11 13.43 0.18
C ASN A 343 -20.87 12.54 -0.08
N PRO A 344 -20.95 11.23 0.26
CA PRO A 344 -19.82 10.30 0.10
C PRO A 344 -19.36 10.17 -1.36
N VAL A 345 -20.24 10.52 -2.31
CA VAL A 345 -19.94 10.54 -3.74
C VAL A 345 -18.85 11.58 -4.05
N ALA A 346 -18.97 12.78 -3.46
CA ALA A 346 -17.99 13.84 -3.63
C ALA A 346 -16.62 13.44 -3.06
N VAL A 347 -16.61 12.84 -1.88
CA VAL A 347 -15.39 12.38 -1.22
C VAL A 347 -14.68 11.29 -2.03
N LEU A 348 -15.44 10.31 -2.52
CA LEU A 348 -14.90 9.25 -3.37
C LEU A 348 -14.30 9.81 -4.66
N GLY A 349 -14.97 10.80 -5.29
CA GLY A 349 -14.45 11.48 -6.49
C GLY A 349 -13.13 12.18 -6.25
N ILE A 350 -13.00 12.93 -5.13
CA ILE A 350 -11.75 13.62 -4.74
C ILE A 350 -10.61 12.60 -4.54
N LEU A 351 -10.85 11.53 -3.79
CA LEU A 351 -9.85 10.49 -3.56
C LEU A 351 -9.42 9.82 -4.87
N MET A 352 -10.36 9.61 -5.78
CA MET A 352 -10.08 9.02 -7.09
C MET A 352 -9.24 9.91 -7.97
N ILE A 353 -9.55 11.20 -8.07
CA ILE A 353 -8.77 12.18 -8.83
C ILE A 353 -7.33 12.20 -8.30
N GLY A 354 -7.16 12.26 -6.98
CA GLY A 354 -5.84 12.18 -6.33
C GLY A 354 -5.07 10.90 -6.72
N ASN A 355 -5.73 9.75 -6.71
CA ASN A 355 -5.11 8.47 -7.07
C ASN A 355 -4.82 8.35 -8.58
N LEU A 356 -5.63 8.96 -9.46
CA LEU A 356 -5.35 9.03 -10.91
C LEU A 356 -4.11 9.89 -11.18
N ILE A 357 -4.02 11.08 -10.58
CA ILE A 357 -2.84 11.95 -10.69
C ILE A 357 -1.59 11.22 -10.16
N ASN A 358 -1.71 10.55 -9.02
CA ASN A 358 -0.64 9.75 -8.46
C ASN A 358 -0.28 8.55 -9.36
N GLY A 359 -1.24 7.92 -10.03
CA GLY A 359 -1.01 6.87 -11.00
C GLY A 359 -0.19 7.32 -12.19
N MET A 360 -0.56 8.46 -12.75
CA MET A 360 0.08 9.05 -13.92
C MET A 360 1.51 9.52 -13.66
N PHE A 361 1.75 10.17 -12.52
CA PHE A 361 3.02 10.83 -12.23
C PHE A 361 3.83 10.16 -11.11
N GLY A 362 3.24 9.27 -10.32
CA GLY A 362 3.88 8.71 -9.12
C GLY A 362 4.91 7.60 -9.39
N LEU A 363 5.05 7.12 -10.64
CA LEU A 363 6.09 6.16 -11.01
C LEU A 363 7.51 6.75 -10.99
N ALA A 364 7.66 8.06 -10.79
CA ALA A 364 8.94 8.70 -10.51
C ALA A 364 9.61 8.17 -9.22
N GLY A 365 8.82 7.73 -8.22
CA GLY A 365 9.35 7.17 -6.97
C GLY A 365 10.25 5.93 -7.16
N PRO A 366 9.82 4.87 -7.86
CA PRO A 366 10.68 3.74 -8.23
C PRO A 366 11.95 4.12 -8.99
N VAL A 367 11.92 5.16 -9.83
CA VAL A 367 13.10 5.67 -10.53
C VAL A 367 14.09 6.25 -9.51
N ILE A 368 13.64 7.11 -8.59
CA ILE A 368 14.48 7.71 -7.55
C ILE A 368 15.11 6.64 -6.66
N ASN A 369 14.32 5.64 -6.26
CA ASN A 369 14.80 4.50 -5.46
C ASN A 369 15.78 3.62 -6.24
N GLY A 370 15.53 3.36 -7.52
CA GLY A 370 16.42 2.62 -8.41
C GLY A 370 17.78 3.30 -8.58
N LEU A 371 17.80 4.63 -8.57
CA LEU A 371 19.01 5.44 -8.62
C LEU A 371 19.68 5.61 -7.23
N GLY A 372 19.22 4.91 -6.19
CA GLY A 372 19.84 4.87 -4.86
C GLY A 372 19.62 6.14 -4.01
N ARG A 373 18.64 6.97 -4.34
CA ARG A 373 18.38 8.25 -3.65
C ARG A 373 17.30 8.15 -2.56
N SER A 374 17.36 7.11 -1.74
CA SER A 374 16.39 6.84 -0.66
C SER A 374 16.30 7.94 0.40
N LYS A 375 17.40 8.66 0.68
CA LYS A 375 17.40 9.80 1.62
C LYS A 375 16.46 10.93 1.17
N PHE A 376 16.41 11.19 -0.15
CA PHE A 376 15.47 12.17 -0.70
C PHE A 376 14.03 11.71 -0.50
N MET A 377 13.73 10.43 -0.72
CA MET A 377 12.39 9.86 -0.50
C MET A 377 11.96 9.99 0.97
N LEU A 378 12.88 9.75 1.92
CA LEU A 378 12.59 9.94 3.35
C LEU A 378 12.24 11.40 3.65
N LEU A 379 13.06 12.35 3.20
CA LEU A 379 12.81 13.79 3.41
C LEU A 379 11.48 14.22 2.83
N MET A 380 11.20 13.81 1.60
CA MET A 380 9.95 14.11 0.91
C MET A 380 8.73 13.55 1.67
N ASN A 381 8.80 12.30 2.13
CA ASN A 381 7.73 11.70 2.91
C ASN A 381 7.52 12.40 4.25
N ALA A 382 8.61 12.80 4.92
CA ALA A 382 8.53 13.55 6.18
C ALA A 382 7.87 14.93 6.00
N VAL A 383 8.28 15.69 4.98
CA VAL A 383 7.67 16.99 4.66
C VAL A 383 6.19 16.80 4.27
N SER A 384 5.89 15.78 3.45
CA SER A 384 4.51 15.48 3.08
C SER A 384 3.64 15.07 4.26
N LEU A 385 4.21 14.39 5.27
CA LEU A 385 3.51 14.03 6.50
C LEU A 385 3.13 15.29 7.31
N VAL A 386 4.08 16.19 7.51
CA VAL A 386 3.81 17.47 8.22
C VAL A 386 2.75 18.27 7.48
N PHE A 387 2.85 18.37 6.15
CA PHE A 387 1.88 19.05 5.30
C PHE A 387 0.50 18.41 5.37
N ALA A 388 0.41 17.07 5.33
CA ALA A 388 -0.84 16.34 5.45
C ALA A 388 -1.49 16.55 6.84
N ILE A 389 -0.72 16.53 7.93
CA ILE A 389 -1.23 16.80 9.29
C ILE A 389 -1.81 18.21 9.36
N ALA A 390 -1.08 19.21 8.88
CA ALA A 390 -1.52 20.60 8.90
C ALA A 390 -2.81 20.78 8.09
N LEU A 391 -2.88 20.23 6.87
CA LEU A 391 -4.09 20.31 6.04
C LEU A 391 -5.28 19.57 6.66
N ASN A 392 -5.07 18.37 7.21
CA ASN A 392 -6.14 17.63 7.86
C ASN A 392 -6.69 18.43 9.07
N TYR A 393 -5.81 19.00 9.89
CA TYR A 393 -6.20 19.81 11.04
C TYR A 393 -7.01 21.05 10.64
N LEU A 394 -6.69 21.67 9.49
CA LEU A 394 -7.38 22.83 8.97
C LEU A 394 -8.69 22.46 8.25
N LEU A 395 -8.69 21.40 7.44
CA LEU A 395 -9.81 21.12 6.53
C LEU A 395 -10.89 20.22 7.15
N ILE A 396 -10.53 19.27 8.01
CA ILE A 396 -11.49 18.31 8.60
C ILE A 396 -12.55 19.02 9.44
N PRO A 397 -12.23 19.99 10.34
CA PRO A 397 -13.26 20.66 11.13
C PRO A 397 -14.28 21.45 10.31
N HIS A 398 -13.90 21.92 9.12
CA HIS A 398 -14.77 22.76 8.26
C HIS A 398 -15.48 21.96 7.16
N LEU A 399 -14.86 20.92 6.65
CA LEU A 399 -15.32 20.15 5.47
C LEU A 399 -15.62 18.69 5.79
N GLY A 400 -15.53 18.27 7.05
CA GLY A 400 -15.77 16.89 7.43
C GLY A 400 -14.83 15.91 6.71
N ILE A 401 -15.37 14.76 6.30
CA ILE A 401 -14.63 13.74 5.57
C ILE A 401 -14.11 14.21 4.20
N ALA A 402 -14.75 15.20 3.58
CA ALA A 402 -14.27 15.80 2.33
C ALA A 402 -12.95 16.55 2.56
N GLY A 403 -12.77 17.18 3.74
CA GLY A 403 -11.52 17.82 4.14
C GLY A 403 -10.35 16.82 4.20
N ALA A 404 -10.58 15.62 4.73
CA ALA A 404 -9.59 14.55 4.75
C ALA A 404 -9.22 14.08 3.33
N ALA A 405 -10.21 13.93 2.44
CA ALA A 405 -9.99 13.56 1.05
C ALA A 405 -9.19 14.63 0.28
N LEU A 406 -9.52 15.91 0.47
CA LEU A 406 -8.78 17.03 -0.11
C LEU A 406 -7.34 17.10 0.40
N SER A 407 -7.12 16.88 1.69
CA SER A 407 -5.78 16.78 2.27
C SER A 407 -4.98 15.64 1.63
N SER A 408 -5.61 14.46 1.52
CA SER A 408 -5.00 13.28 0.87
C SER A 408 -4.63 13.55 -0.59
N MET A 409 -5.50 14.17 -1.35
CA MET A 409 -5.22 14.57 -2.74
C MET A 409 -4.07 15.57 -2.80
N SER A 410 -4.09 16.59 -1.93
CA SER A 410 -3.12 17.68 -1.93
C SER A 410 -1.69 17.20 -1.63
N TYR A 411 -1.50 16.35 -0.59
CA TYR A 411 -0.17 15.83 -0.31
C TYR A 411 0.32 14.88 -1.41
N GLN A 412 -0.56 14.12 -2.05
CA GLN A 412 -0.19 13.27 -3.19
C GLN A 412 0.28 14.11 -4.38
N ILE A 413 -0.39 15.22 -4.67
CA ILE A 413 0.02 16.17 -5.71
C ILE A 413 1.39 16.76 -5.35
N LEU A 414 1.59 17.22 -4.12
CA LEU A 414 2.88 17.74 -3.64
C LEU A 414 4.01 16.72 -3.86
N GLN A 415 3.80 15.47 -3.46
CA GLN A 415 4.78 14.40 -3.65
C GLN A 415 5.10 14.17 -5.12
N VAL A 416 4.08 14.08 -5.94
CA VAL A 416 4.22 13.82 -7.38
C VAL A 416 5.00 14.94 -8.06
N VAL A 417 4.65 16.20 -7.80
CA VAL A 417 5.34 17.37 -8.36
C VAL A 417 6.81 17.37 -7.93
N TRP A 418 7.07 17.18 -6.64
CA TRP A 418 8.44 17.22 -6.11
C TRP A 418 9.29 16.06 -6.64
N MET A 419 8.75 14.82 -6.68
CA MET A 419 9.45 13.67 -7.27
C MET A 419 9.83 13.92 -8.74
N ASN A 420 8.90 14.47 -9.53
CA ASN A 420 9.15 14.69 -10.95
C ASN A 420 10.16 15.81 -11.20
N ILE A 421 10.11 16.91 -10.44
CA ILE A 421 11.16 17.95 -10.49
C ILE A 421 12.52 17.36 -10.14
N TYR A 422 12.59 16.51 -9.13
CA TYR A 422 13.83 15.87 -8.71
C TYR A 422 14.39 14.93 -9.79
N VAL A 423 13.53 14.09 -10.40
CA VAL A 423 13.91 13.21 -11.53
C VAL A 423 14.43 14.04 -12.69
N TYR A 424 13.74 15.12 -13.06
CA TYR A 424 14.19 16.03 -14.11
C TYR A 424 15.59 16.61 -13.82
N ARG A 425 15.83 17.08 -12.60
CA ARG A 425 17.15 17.60 -12.20
C ARG A 425 18.26 16.56 -12.23
N MET A 426 17.93 15.30 -11.94
CA MET A 426 18.92 14.21 -11.95
C MET A 426 19.29 13.73 -13.34
N ILE A 427 18.31 13.64 -14.23
CA ILE A 427 18.46 12.99 -15.55
C ILE A 427 18.67 14.02 -16.66
N GLY A 428 18.24 15.27 -16.46
CA GLY A 428 18.36 16.36 -17.42
C GLY A 428 17.28 16.39 -18.49
N PHE A 429 16.27 15.50 -18.44
CA PHE A 429 15.14 15.48 -19.37
C PHE A 429 13.88 14.93 -18.68
N TRP A 430 12.70 15.25 -19.25
CA TRP A 430 11.44 14.68 -18.81
C TRP A 430 11.28 13.25 -19.35
N PRO A 431 11.11 12.23 -18.49
CA PRO A 431 10.97 10.84 -18.93
C PRO A 431 9.60 10.54 -19.54
N TYR A 432 8.75 11.55 -19.72
CA TYR A 432 7.41 11.45 -20.27
C TYR A 432 7.38 11.65 -21.77
N SER A 433 6.52 10.89 -22.46
CA SER A 433 6.24 11.06 -23.88
C SER A 433 5.04 11.98 -24.12
N TRP A 434 4.78 12.35 -25.37
CA TRP A 434 3.58 13.10 -25.76
C TRP A 434 2.26 12.40 -25.36
N THR A 435 2.28 11.09 -25.25
CA THR A 435 1.14 10.27 -24.79
C THR A 435 0.61 10.71 -23.41
N LEU A 436 1.45 11.29 -22.56
CA LEU A 436 1.07 11.85 -21.28
C LEU A 436 0.03 12.97 -21.41
N TRP A 437 0.19 13.84 -22.41
CA TRP A 437 -0.75 14.95 -22.63
C TRP A 437 -2.14 14.45 -22.99
N VAL A 438 -2.22 13.42 -23.83
CA VAL A 438 -3.49 12.77 -24.17
C VAL A 438 -4.15 12.17 -22.94
N GLN A 439 -3.38 11.49 -22.09
CA GLN A 439 -3.87 10.93 -20.83
C GLN A 439 -4.27 12.02 -19.84
N GLY A 440 -3.55 13.15 -19.79
CA GLY A 440 -3.91 14.31 -18.99
C GLY A 440 -5.27 14.91 -19.40
N ILE A 441 -5.56 14.99 -20.71
CA ILE A 441 -6.87 15.41 -21.22
C ILE A 441 -7.97 14.49 -20.71
N TRP A 442 -7.77 13.17 -20.72
CA TRP A 442 -8.74 12.22 -20.16
C TRP A 442 -9.01 12.43 -18.67
N ILE A 443 -7.98 12.76 -17.87
CA ILE A 443 -8.15 13.07 -16.44
C ILE A 443 -8.95 14.36 -16.27
N ILE A 444 -8.67 15.38 -17.09
CA ILE A 444 -9.41 16.65 -17.07
C ILE A 444 -10.88 16.38 -17.43
N LEU A 445 -11.14 15.64 -18.50
CA LEU A 445 -12.50 15.28 -18.91
C LEU A 445 -13.25 14.51 -17.82
N LEU A 446 -12.58 13.57 -17.16
CA LEU A 446 -13.15 12.85 -16.02
C LEU A 446 -13.48 13.80 -14.86
N THR A 447 -12.58 14.73 -14.56
CA THR A 447 -12.79 15.71 -13.49
C THR A 447 -13.96 16.65 -13.80
N VAL A 448 -14.05 17.13 -15.03
CA VAL A 448 -15.19 17.96 -15.49
C VAL A 448 -16.49 17.17 -15.41
N LEU A 449 -16.49 15.94 -15.90
CA LEU A 449 -17.66 15.05 -15.83
C LEU A 449 -18.10 14.82 -14.38
N TYR A 450 -17.14 14.57 -13.47
CA TYR A 450 -17.42 14.43 -12.04
C TYR A 450 -18.08 15.70 -11.48
N VAL A 451 -17.55 16.89 -11.75
CA VAL A 451 -18.10 18.17 -11.28
C VAL A 451 -19.52 18.39 -11.81
N VAL A 452 -19.76 18.13 -13.09
CA VAL A 452 -21.10 18.27 -13.72
C VAL A 452 -22.11 17.32 -13.08
N LEU A 453 -21.74 16.06 -12.87
CA LEU A 453 -22.62 15.07 -12.23
C LEU A 453 -22.90 15.41 -10.76
N ASN A 454 -21.91 15.93 -10.03
CA ASN A 454 -22.07 16.30 -8.62
C ASN A 454 -22.92 17.57 -8.43
N ASN A 455 -23.01 18.43 -9.45
CA ASN A 455 -23.84 19.67 -9.41
C ASN A 455 -25.31 19.44 -9.81
N GLY A 456 -25.80 18.21 -9.73
CA GLY A 456 -27.23 17.89 -9.85
C GLY A 456 -27.68 17.38 -11.22
N TYR A 457 -26.79 17.26 -12.21
CA TYR A 457 -27.11 16.56 -13.45
C TYR A 457 -27.03 15.06 -13.26
N ASN A 458 -28.18 14.40 -13.08
CA ASN A 458 -28.23 12.95 -12.85
C ASN A 458 -28.87 12.21 -14.06
N PRO A 459 -28.10 11.84 -15.09
CA PRO A 459 -28.61 11.14 -16.26
C PRO A 459 -29.13 9.73 -15.88
N SER A 460 -30.04 9.21 -16.72
CA SER A 460 -30.54 7.85 -16.53
C SER A 460 -29.44 6.81 -16.54
N LEU A 461 -29.65 5.69 -15.86
CA LEU A 461 -28.66 4.59 -15.75
C LEU A 461 -28.19 4.09 -17.13
N LEU A 462 -29.13 4.01 -18.08
CA LEU A 462 -28.83 3.62 -19.46
C LEU A 462 -27.89 4.62 -20.13
N LEU A 463 -28.14 5.92 -19.97
CA LEU A 463 -27.30 6.97 -20.55
C LEU A 463 -25.89 6.96 -19.92
N LYS A 464 -25.77 6.74 -18.60
CA LYS A 464 -24.49 6.52 -17.91
C LYS A 464 -23.72 5.33 -18.51
N GLY A 465 -24.42 4.22 -18.80
CA GLY A 465 -23.84 3.02 -19.43
C GLY A 465 -23.31 3.29 -20.84
N VAL A 466 -24.06 4.04 -21.64
CA VAL A 466 -23.63 4.45 -23.00
C VAL A 466 -22.39 5.35 -22.92
N PHE A 467 -22.39 6.36 -22.05
CA PHE A 467 -21.22 7.22 -21.85
C PHE A 467 -19.99 6.43 -21.41
N TYR A 468 -20.15 5.47 -20.49
CA TYR A 468 -19.07 4.60 -20.07
C TYR A 468 -18.50 3.78 -21.24
N GLY A 469 -19.37 3.16 -22.03
CA GLY A 469 -18.97 2.38 -23.22
C GLY A 469 -18.17 3.23 -24.22
N ILE A 470 -18.67 4.44 -24.53
CA ILE A 470 -17.98 5.39 -25.43
C ILE A 470 -16.62 5.79 -24.84
N ALA A 471 -16.55 6.14 -23.54
CA ALA A 471 -15.32 6.52 -22.89
C ALA A 471 -14.26 5.40 -22.95
N ILE A 472 -14.64 4.15 -22.67
CA ILE A 472 -13.74 3.00 -22.77
C ILE A 472 -13.25 2.79 -24.20
N LEU A 473 -14.13 2.83 -25.20
CA LEU A 473 -13.74 2.69 -26.61
C LEU A 473 -12.77 3.78 -27.04
N LEU A 474 -13.00 5.02 -26.64
CA LEU A 474 -12.11 6.14 -26.94
C LEU A 474 -10.75 6.00 -26.22
N ILE A 475 -10.73 5.60 -24.94
CA ILE A 475 -9.49 5.34 -24.19
C ILE A 475 -8.69 4.22 -24.86
N LEU A 476 -9.34 3.11 -25.25
CA LEU A 476 -8.70 1.99 -25.92
C LEU A 476 -8.17 2.40 -27.31
N SER A 477 -8.94 3.22 -28.07
CA SER A 477 -8.49 3.70 -29.38
C SER A 477 -7.25 4.58 -29.27
N THR A 478 -7.21 5.51 -28.28
CA THR A 478 -6.01 6.35 -28.06
C THR A 478 -4.80 5.49 -27.74
N PHE A 479 -4.97 4.42 -26.97
CA PHE A 479 -3.89 3.50 -26.65
C PHE A 479 -3.43 2.67 -27.85
N TYR A 480 -4.36 2.21 -28.68
CA TYR A 480 -4.05 1.48 -29.92
C TYR A 480 -3.23 2.33 -30.88
N PHE A 481 -3.62 3.58 -31.11
CA PHE A 481 -2.86 4.52 -31.93
C PHE A 481 -1.48 4.84 -31.36
N GLN A 482 -1.34 4.91 -30.03
CA GLN A 482 -0.04 5.09 -29.37
C GLN A 482 0.88 3.88 -29.57
N GLY A 483 0.35 2.65 -29.49
CA GLY A 483 1.08 1.41 -29.76
C GLY A 483 1.58 1.32 -31.20
N LEU A 484 0.79 1.78 -32.15
CA LEU A 484 1.17 1.81 -33.57
C LEU A 484 2.19 2.89 -33.90
N SER A 485 2.15 4.05 -33.20
CA SER A 485 3.12 5.14 -33.39
C SER A 485 4.49 4.84 -32.77
N GLY A 486 4.58 3.87 -31.86
CA GLY A 486 5.84 3.33 -31.35
C GLY A 486 6.56 2.51 -32.43
N LYS A 487 7.18 3.20 -33.40
CA LYS A 487 8.03 2.55 -34.41
C LYS A 487 8.95 1.54 -33.73
N LYS A 488 8.86 0.26 -34.15
CA LYS A 488 9.85 -0.78 -33.80
C LYS A 488 11.25 -0.18 -33.89
N PRO A 489 12.13 -0.36 -32.89
CA PRO A 489 13.50 0.10 -33.02
C PRO A 489 14.06 -0.51 -34.30
N LYS A 490 14.53 0.34 -35.23
CA LYS A 490 15.21 -0.10 -36.46
C LYS A 490 16.28 -1.08 -36.02
N LYS A 491 16.15 -2.37 -36.39
CA LYS A 491 17.23 -3.34 -36.29
C LYS A 491 18.44 -2.67 -36.96
N LYS A 492 19.45 -2.28 -36.19
CA LYS A 492 20.74 -1.88 -36.76
C LYS A 492 21.18 -3.06 -37.61
N ARG A 493 21.18 -2.86 -38.93
CA ARG A 493 21.85 -3.75 -39.86
C ARG A 493 23.26 -3.97 -39.32
N LYS A 494 23.60 -5.19 -38.98
CA LYS A 494 25.00 -5.61 -38.83
C LYS A 494 25.70 -5.18 -40.13
N SER A 495 26.64 -4.27 -40.04
CA SER A 495 27.60 -4.08 -41.13
C SER A 495 28.33 -5.40 -41.33
N PRO A 496 28.47 -5.90 -42.57
CA PRO A 496 29.36 -6.99 -42.81
C PRO A 496 30.80 -6.40 -42.82
N ASN A 497 31.59 -6.84 -41.83
CA ASN A 497 33.02 -7.14 -41.94
C ASN A 497 33.54 -7.61 -40.60
#